data_51e9dff73d324c56029599b8dc0290ea
#
_entry.id   51e9dff73d324c56029599b8dc0290ea
#
_cell.length_a   1.000
_cell.length_b   1.000
_cell.length_c   1.000
_cell.angle_alpha   90.00
_cell.angle_beta   90.00
_cell.angle_gamma   90.00
#
_symmetry.space_group_name_H-M   'P 1'
#
loop_
_entity.id
_entity.type
_entity.pdbx_description
1 polymer ?
#
loop_
_entity_poly.entity_id
_entity_poly.type
_entity_poly.pdbx_seq_one_letter_code
_entity_poly.pdbx_strand_id
1 'polypeptide(L)'
;MNDVRMGLHAIAYDELVVGERYEGNARTLTQTDLSLACMLSGDWHPIHADVEFCRAAGMPGPMFQGPYGILLAMGMATQLPAFADPVVGAIGLAEWRYRRPLRVGHTVRVRATISGKRVTSDGLRAVVDRRFELL
;
A
#
# COMPACT_ATOMS: atom_id res chain seq x y z
N MET A 1 11.00 18.16 13.24
CA MET A 1 10.88 16.71 13.49
C MET A 1 9.41 16.37 13.28
N ASN A 2 9.07 15.72 12.16
CA ASN A 2 7.67 15.39 11.90
C ASN A 2 7.28 14.18 12.76
N ASP A 3 6.43 14.43 13.72
CA ASP A 3 5.90 13.43 14.64
C ASP A 3 5.13 12.37 13.84
N VAL A 4 5.54 11.12 13.93
CA VAL A 4 4.83 9.99 13.33
C VAL A 4 3.77 9.56 14.33
N ARG A 5 2.51 9.89 14.06
CA ARG A 5 1.40 9.47 14.91
C ARG A 5 1.13 7.97 14.71
N MET A 6 1.30 7.23 15.78
CA MET A 6 0.87 5.84 15.91
C MET A 6 -0.29 5.80 16.91
N GLY A 7 -1.46 5.35 16.47
CA GLY A 7 -2.61 5.30 17.36
C GLY A 7 -3.79 4.49 16.79
N LEU A 8 -4.57 3.91 17.68
CA LEU A 8 -5.75 3.07 17.37
C LEU A 8 -7.03 3.91 17.18
N HIS A 9 -6.96 5.23 17.32
CA HIS A 9 -8.13 6.09 17.21
C HIS A 9 -8.22 6.70 15.82
N ALA A 10 -9.40 6.59 15.25
CA ALA A 10 -9.78 7.23 14.01
C ALA A 10 -9.64 8.76 14.11
N ILE A 11 -8.94 9.38 13.15
CA ILE A 11 -8.79 10.81 13.05
C ILE A 11 -9.91 11.36 12.16
N ALA A 12 -10.70 12.30 12.68
CA ALA A 12 -11.75 12.93 11.90
C ALA A 12 -11.16 13.80 10.76
N TYR A 13 -11.95 14.01 9.69
CA TYR A 13 -11.52 14.81 8.54
C TYR A 13 -10.94 16.18 8.93
N ASP A 14 -11.58 16.86 9.88
CA ASP A 14 -11.16 18.21 10.29
C ASP A 14 -9.81 18.21 10.99
N GLU A 15 -9.45 17.11 11.62
CA GLU A 15 -8.17 16.94 12.34
C GLU A 15 -7.03 16.52 11.42
N LEU A 16 -7.34 16.07 10.18
CA LEU A 16 -6.29 15.71 9.22
C LEU A 16 -5.54 16.96 8.78
N VAL A 17 -4.22 16.92 8.84
CA VAL A 17 -3.33 18.01 8.43
C VAL A 17 -2.56 17.63 7.18
N VAL A 18 -2.59 18.49 6.15
CA VAL A 18 -1.81 18.29 4.94
C VAL A 18 -0.32 18.32 5.29
N GLY A 19 0.42 17.32 4.82
CA GLY A 19 1.82 17.08 5.14
C GLY A 19 2.05 16.11 6.30
N GLU A 20 1.04 15.80 7.10
CA GLU A 20 1.17 14.78 8.15
C GLU A 20 1.42 13.39 7.59
N ARG A 21 2.20 12.62 8.33
CA ARG A 21 2.63 11.26 7.96
C ARG A 21 2.19 10.26 9.02
N TYR A 22 1.72 9.13 8.54
CA TYR A 22 1.30 8.00 9.37
C TYR A 22 2.02 6.75 8.90
N GLU A 23 2.57 5.98 9.81
CA GLU A 23 3.22 4.71 9.50
C GLU A 23 2.51 3.56 10.20
N GLY A 24 2.33 2.47 9.47
CA GLY A 24 1.76 1.24 9.98
C GLY A 24 2.82 0.25 10.47
N ASN A 25 2.34 -0.83 11.08
CA ASN A 25 3.19 -1.95 11.47
C ASN A 25 3.85 -2.58 10.24
N ALA A 26 5.04 -3.12 10.46
CA ALA A 26 5.73 -3.89 9.43
C ALA A 26 5.14 -5.29 9.28
N ARG A 27 5.21 -5.84 8.07
CA ARG A 27 4.79 -7.20 7.75
C ARG A 27 5.82 -7.86 6.83
N THR A 28 6.18 -9.10 7.14
CA THR A 28 7.04 -9.91 6.27
C THR A 28 6.18 -10.65 5.25
N LEU A 29 6.57 -10.57 3.98
CA LEU A 29 5.91 -11.26 2.86
C LEU A 29 6.33 -12.73 2.84
N THR A 30 5.35 -13.61 2.68
CA THR A 30 5.54 -15.05 2.71
C THR A 30 5.37 -15.70 1.34
N GLN A 31 5.75 -16.98 1.23
CA GLN A 31 5.48 -17.77 0.03
C GLN A 31 3.97 -17.92 -0.22
N THR A 32 3.18 -17.98 0.83
CA THR A 32 1.71 -18.01 0.73
C THR A 32 1.18 -16.74 0.08
N ASP A 33 1.71 -15.57 0.45
CA ASP A 33 1.33 -14.31 -0.19
C ASP A 33 1.58 -14.33 -1.69
N LEU A 34 2.75 -14.81 -2.12
CA LEU A 34 3.09 -14.90 -3.54
C LEU A 34 2.18 -15.87 -4.28
N SER A 35 1.93 -17.04 -3.70
CA SER A 35 1.02 -18.03 -4.29
C SER A 35 -0.40 -17.49 -4.42
N LEU A 36 -0.91 -16.82 -3.39
CA LEU A 36 -2.22 -16.16 -3.45
C LEU A 36 -2.26 -15.04 -4.48
N ALA A 37 -1.21 -14.25 -4.61
CA ALA A 37 -1.12 -13.21 -5.63
C ALA A 37 -1.22 -13.79 -7.06
N CYS A 38 -0.50 -14.90 -7.33
CA CYS A 38 -0.61 -15.62 -8.61
C CYS A 38 -2.03 -16.17 -8.84
N MET A 39 -2.62 -16.79 -7.82
CA MET A 39 -3.96 -17.40 -7.92
C MET A 39 -5.05 -16.36 -8.14
N LEU A 40 -5.03 -15.26 -7.41
CA LEU A 40 -6.05 -14.21 -7.48
C LEU A 40 -5.95 -13.38 -8.77
N SER A 41 -4.73 -13.13 -9.24
CA SER A 41 -4.50 -12.37 -10.47
C SER A 41 -4.62 -13.22 -11.74
N GLY A 42 -4.42 -14.54 -11.63
CA GLY A 42 -4.21 -15.43 -12.77
C GLY A 42 -2.87 -15.22 -13.47
N ASP A 43 -1.98 -14.42 -12.92
CA ASP A 43 -0.65 -14.13 -13.48
C ASP A 43 0.38 -15.15 -12.97
N TRP A 44 0.53 -16.21 -13.73
CA TRP A 44 1.51 -17.28 -13.52
C TRP A 44 2.74 -17.14 -14.42
N HIS A 45 3.07 -15.92 -14.84
CA HIS A 45 4.30 -15.72 -15.60
C HIS A 45 5.50 -16.31 -14.83
N PRO A 46 6.44 -16.99 -15.49
CA PRO A 46 7.56 -17.67 -14.81
C PRO A 46 8.36 -16.78 -13.85
N ILE A 47 8.40 -15.48 -14.08
CA ILE A 47 9.05 -14.51 -13.18
C ILE A 47 8.41 -14.46 -11.77
N HIS A 48 7.17 -14.94 -11.64
CA HIS A 48 6.42 -14.99 -10.40
C HIS A 48 6.32 -16.39 -9.78
N ALA A 49 6.58 -17.44 -10.57
CA ALA A 49 6.22 -18.79 -10.17
C ALA A 49 7.31 -19.85 -10.41
N ASP A 50 8.36 -19.55 -11.18
CA ASP A 50 9.36 -20.53 -11.59
C ASP A 50 10.76 -20.13 -11.09
N VAL A 51 11.26 -20.87 -10.10
CA VAL A 51 12.58 -20.66 -9.50
C VAL A 51 13.71 -20.92 -10.50
N GLU A 52 13.57 -21.94 -11.35
CA GLU A 52 14.61 -22.29 -12.31
C GLU A 52 14.69 -21.25 -13.44
N PHE A 53 13.54 -20.77 -13.90
CA PHE A 53 13.49 -19.63 -14.82
C PHE A 53 14.19 -18.40 -14.24
N CYS A 54 13.87 -18.04 -13.01
CA CYS A 54 14.49 -16.89 -12.34
C CYS A 54 16.00 -17.06 -12.20
N ARG A 55 16.47 -18.25 -11.83
CA ARG A 55 17.89 -18.57 -11.71
C ARG A 55 18.61 -18.44 -13.06
N ALA A 56 18.04 -18.98 -14.10
CA ALA A 56 18.60 -18.90 -15.46
C ALA A 56 18.66 -17.43 -15.96
N ALA A 57 17.72 -16.59 -15.51
CA ALA A 57 17.71 -15.16 -15.82
C ALA A 57 18.58 -14.30 -14.88
N GLY A 58 19.35 -14.91 -13.99
CA GLY A 58 20.22 -14.19 -13.04
C GLY A 58 19.48 -13.46 -11.93
N MET A 59 18.21 -13.81 -11.70
CA MET A 59 17.40 -13.23 -10.63
C MET A 59 17.51 -14.06 -9.34
N PRO A 60 17.45 -13.44 -8.15
CA PRO A 60 17.59 -14.16 -6.88
C PRO A 60 16.37 -15.04 -6.54
N GLY A 61 15.29 -14.99 -7.33
CA GLY A 61 14.08 -15.77 -7.19
C GLY A 61 12.85 -15.07 -7.72
N PRO A 62 11.68 -15.71 -7.63
CA PRO A 62 10.42 -15.12 -8.06
C PRO A 62 10.11 -13.82 -7.30
N MET A 63 9.42 -12.92 -7.98
CA MET A 63 8.98 -11.66 -7.42
C MET A 63 7.45 -11.56 -7.48
N PHE A 64 6.89 -10.71 -6.63
CA PHE A 64 5.47 -10.38 -6.68
C PHE A 64 5.12 -9.58 -7.94
N GLN A 65 3.89 -9.72 -8.38
CA GLN A 65 3.31 -8.87 -9.40
C GLN A 65 3.37 -7.40 -8.97
N GLY A 66 3.63 -6.50 -9.90
CA GLY A 66 3.68 -5.06 -9.58
C GLY A 66 2.41 -4.55 -8.87
N PRO A 67 1.19 -4.84 -9.38
CA PRO A 67 -0.06 -4.44 -8.74
C PRO A 67 -0.27 -4.99 -7.32
N TYR A 68 0.40 -6.08 -6.93
CA TYR A 68 0.35 -6.59 -5.57
C TYR A 68 0.86 -5.56 -4.55
N GLY A 69 1.89 -4.78 -4.90
CA GLY A 69 2.38 -3.70 -4.06
C GLY A 69 1.33 -2.63 -3.79
N ILE A 70 0.49 -2.32 -4.77
CA ILE A 70 -0.64 -1.39 -4.61
C ILE A 70 -1.68 -1.99 -3.64
N LEU A 71 -2.09 -3.23 -3.89
CA LEU A 71 -3.04 -3.94 -3.04
C LEU A 71 -2.56 -4.01 -1.59
N LEU A 72 -1.29 -4.34 -1.40
CA LEU A 72 -0.67 -4.44 -0.09
C LEU A 72 -0.63 -3.09 0.63
N ALA A 73 -0.19 -2.02 -0.06
CA ALA A 73 -0.15 -0.68 0.50
C ALA A 73 -1.55 -0.19 0.91
N MET A 74 -2.55 -0.42 0.06
CA MET A 74 -3.95 -0.06 0.36
C MET A 74 -4.49 -0.85 1.56
N GLY A 75 -4.26 -2.16 1.61
CA GLY A 75 -4.70 -3.01 2.72
C GLY A 75 -4.04 -2.62 4.04
N MET A 76 -2.74 -2.40 4.05
CA MET A 76 -2.01 -1.98 5.25
C MET A 76 -2.42 -0.56 5.70
N ALA A 77 -2.75 0.32 4.76
CA ALA A 77 -3.16 1.68 5.06
C ALA A 77 -4.51 1.76 5.80
N THR A 78 -5.39 0.77 5.65
CA THR A 78 -6.67 0.73 6.38
C THR A 78 -6.49 0.63 7.90
N GLN A 79 -5.32 0.24 8.37
CA GLN A 79 -4.99 0.15 9.80
C GLN A 79 -4.42 1.47 10.36
N LEU A 80 -4.25 2.48 9.51
CA LEU A 80 -3.74 3.78 9.94
C LEU A 80 -4.87 4.65 10.51
N PRO A 81 -4.58 5.50 11.51
CA PRO A 81 -5.59 6.39 12.09
C PRO A 81 -6.25 7.32 11.06
N ALA A 82 -5.50 7.71 10.03
CA ALA A 82 -5.99 8.57 8.95
C ALA A 82 -6.94 7.88 7.96
N PHE A 83 -7.23 6.60 8.16
CA PHE A 83 -8.19 5.81 7.39
C PHE A 83 -9.44 5.45 8.21
N ALA A 84 -9.81 6.32 9.08
CA ALA A 84 -10.97 6.14 9.94
C ALA A 84 -12.29 6.08 9.18
N ASP A 85 -13.26 5.46 9.81
CA ASP A 85 -14.66 5.60 9.44
C ASP A 85 -15.10 7.08 9.38
N PRO A 86 -15.93 7.48 8.43
CA PRO A 86 -16.55 6.66 7.39
C PRO A 86 -15.85 6.81 6.03
N VAL A 87 -15.02 5.86 5.64
CA VAL A 87 -14.50 5.80 4.27
C VAL A 87 -15.58 5.27 3.35
N VAL A 88 -15.97 6.05 2.33
CA VAL A 88 -16.98 5.65 1.34
C VAL A 88 -16.34 4.80 0.22
N GLY A 89 -15.13 5.16 -0.22
CA GLY A 89 -14.43 4.43 -1.26
C GLY A 89 -13.25 5.20 -1.83
N ALA A 90 -12.46 4.52 -2.65
CA ALA A 90 -11.38 5.14 -3.41
C ALA A 90 -11.94 5.74 -4.70
N ILE A 91 -11.49 6.94 -5.06
CA ILE A 91 -11.88 7.62 -6.29
C ILE A 91 -10.96 7.24 -7.44
N GLY A 92 -9.68 7.06 -7.15
CA GLY A 92 -8.70 6.70 -8.16
C GLY A 92 -7.29 6.63 -7.62
N LEU A 93 -6.39 6.26 -8.50
CA LEU A 93 -4.95 6.22 -8.28
C LEU A 93 -4.29 7.05 -9.40
N ALA A 94 -3.66 8.15 -9.06
CA ALA A 94 -3.07 9.06 -10.04
C ALA A 94 -1.76 8.53 -10.60
N GLU A 95 -0.91 7.99 -9.73
CA GLU A 95 0.42 7.53 -10.10
C GLU A 95 0.89 6.43 -9.14
N TRP A 96 1.57 5.42 -9.69
CA TRP A 96 2.30 4.44 -8.92
C TRP A 96 3.64 4.14 -9.60
N ARG A 97 4.72 4.20 -8.83
CA ARG A 97 6.08 3.90 -9.31
C ARG A 97 6.68 2.72 -8.59
N TYR A 98 7.12 1.75 -9.36
CA TYR A 98 7.87 0.62 -8.84
C TYR A 98 9.34 1.01 -8.69
N ARG A 99 9.83 0.95 -7.46
CA ARG A 99 11.23 1.29 -7.14
C ARG A 99 12.12 0.06 -7.07
N ARG A 100 11.59 -1.00 -6.48
CA ARG A 100 12.27 -2.27 -6.28
C ARG A 100 11.28 -3.42 -6.38
N PRO A 101 11.71 -4.61 -6.87
CA PRO A 101 10.86 -5.79 -6.85
C PRO A 101 10.59 -6.24 -5.42
N LEU A 102 9.35 -6.62 -5.14
CA LEU A 102 8.96 -7.30 -3.90
C LEU A 102 9.23 -8.80 -4.03
N ARG A 103 9.74 -9.41 -2.97
CA ARG A 103 10.01 -10.84 -2.89
C ARG A 103 9.59 -11.41 -1.55
N VAL A 104 9.42 -12.72 -1.52
CA VAL A 104 9.26 -13.47 -0.26
C VAL A 104 10.43 -13.16 0.68
N GLY A 105 10.13 -12.95 1.94
CA GLY A 105 11.10 -12.58 2.98
C GLY A 105 11.34 -11.08 3.13
N HIS A 106 10.85 -10.24 2.21
CA HIS A 106 10.89 -8.79 2.43
C HIS A 106 9.91 -8.40 3.55
N THR A 107 10.38 -7.60 4.47
CA THR A 107 9.55 -6.97 5.50
C THR A 107 9.23 -5.55 5.06
N VAL A 108 7.95 -5.25 4.94
CA VAL A 108 7.46 -3.97 4.44
C VAL A 108 6.54 -3.30 5.44
N ARG A 109 6.45 -1.99 5.35
CA ARG A 109 5.47 -1.15 6.06
C ARG A 109 4.90 -0.12 5.11
N VAL A 110 3.71 0.36 5.40
CA VAL A 110 3.13 1.48 4.65
C VAL A 110 3.35 2.78 5.40
N ARG A 111 3.71 3.82 4.65
CA ARG A 111 3.64 5.20 5.07
C ARG A 111 2.59 5.91 4.22
N ALA A 112 1.67 6.61 4.86
CA ALA A 112 0.71 7.50 4.22
C ALA A 112 1.02 8.95 4.58
N THR A 113 1.06 9.82 3.58
CA THR A 113 1.16 11.27 3.77
C THR A 113 -0.11 11.91 3.24
N ILE A 114 -0.74 12.78 4.02
CA ILE A 114 -1.87 13.57 3.54
C ILE A 114 -1.33 14.61 2.57
N SER A 115 -1.67 14.49 1.29
CA SER A 115 -1.19 15.39 0.24
C SER A 115 -2.21 16.47 -0.14
N GLY A 116 -3.48 16.27 0.20
CA GLY A 116 -4.54 17.25 -0.01
C GLY A 116 -5.83 16.85 0.68
N LYS A 117 -6.68 17.80 0.92
CA LYS A 117 -8.05 17.54 1.40
C LYS A 117 -9.00 18.64 0.92
N ARG A 118 -10.22 18.28 0.57
CA ARG A 118 -11.27 19.22 0.15
C ARG A 118 -12.65 18.66 0.43
N VAL A 119 -13.59 19.54 0.70
CA VAL A 119 -15.01 19.19 0.77
C VAL A 119 -15.60 19.23 -0.63
N THR A 120 -16.53 18.32 -0.92
CA THR A 120 -17.27 18.30 -2.20
C THR A 120 -18.17 19.53 -2.33
N SER A 121 -18.56 19.89 -3.56
CA SER A 121 -19.36 21.09 -3.84
C SER A 121 -20.74 21.07 -3.16
N ASP A 122 -21.28 19.88 -2.90
CA ASP A 122 -22.54 19.70 -2.19
C ASP A 122 -22.39 19.77 -0.65
N GLY A 123 -21.16 19.85 -0.14
CA GLY A 123 -20.86 19.91 1.30
C GLY A 123 -21.09 18.61 2.07
N LEU A 124 -21.48 17.53 1.39
CA LEU A 124 -21.89 16.27 2.05
C LEU A 124 -20.75 15.29 2.26
N ARG A 125 -19.65 15.44 1.51
CA ARG A 125 -18.51 14.52 1.54
C ARG A 125 -17.20 15.30 1.50
N ALA A 126 -16.12 14.58 1.79
CA ALA A 126 -14.78 15.11 1.65
C ALA A 126 -13.92 14.14 0.84
N VAL A 127 -12.98 14.70 0.10
CA VAL A 127 -11.94 13.96 -0.61
C VAL A 127 -10.62 14.21 0.10
N VAL A 128 -9.89 13.13 0.36
CA VAL A 128 -8.57 13.20 0.96
C VAL A 128 -7.58 12.54 0.00
N ASP A 129 -6.64 13.32 -0.48
CA ASP A 129 -5.55 12.84 -1.30
C ASP A 129 -4.42 12.34 -0.40
N ARG A 130 -3.93 11.14 -0.69
CA ARG A 130 -2.89 10.48 0.10
C ARG A 130 -1.77 9.99 -0.80
N ARG A 131 -0.56 10.22 -0.37
CA ARG A 131 0.62 9.60 -0.97
C ARG A 131 1.01 8.39 -0.14
N PHE A 132 1.04 7.22 -0.77
CA PHE A 132 1.51 6.00 -0.15
C PHE A 132 2.94 5.66 -0.56
N GLU A 133 3.71 5.21 0.40
CA GLU A 133 5.04 4.62 0.21
C GLU A 133 5.03 3.26 0.88
N LEU A 134 5.38 2.24 0.13
CA LEU A 134 5.66 0.92 0.66
C LEU A 134 7.17 0.82 0.86
N LEU A 135 7.60 0.74 2.12
CA LEU A 135 9.00 0.86 2.56
C LEU A 135 9.53 -0.49 3.03
#